data_6d1b259602c6e8f177509a8417b354e7
#
_entry.id   6d1b259602c6e8f177509a8417b354e7
#
_cell.length_a   1.000
_cell.length_b   1.000
_cell.length_c   1.000
_cell.angle_alpha   90.00
_cell.angle_beta   90.00
_cell.angle_gamma   90.00
#
_symmetry.space_group_name_H-M   'P 1'
#
loop_
_entity.id
_entity.type
_entity.pdbx_description
1 polymer ?
#
loop_
_entity_poly.entity_id
_entity_poly.type
_entity_poly.pdbx_seq_one_letter_code
_entity_poly.pdbx_strand_id
1 'polypeptide(L)'
;MMFILAIAIGLLALYLAICAALVVVVQQVPRRPVDDRPDWGRVEDTGIRAVDGKRLELWRVFPDGPSRGVVVLVHGWGRNRGRMVNRARLFGRWGFTTVLFSARDHGGSDRRWFMNALRFAEDIESVLDWIGEPVILYGHSAGSGGAIIAASRHPDRIRLLFLEGVYAHTRAALLSLYTWINPAFGRLFGPMILWLMNAVYRGAMAAYSPARLAPAVRMPVMVIHGEADSRFPVAFARELVAAFSTEQVAFYIAPGAGHSDSSVTPGYAPAIRQFLDDRLIDAPLPMKKSAL
;
A
#
# COMPACT_ATOMS: atom_id res chain seq x y z
N MET A 1 31.20 39.43 16.68
CA MET A 1 31.01 38.01 17.09
C MET A 1 29.57 37.74 17.54
N MET A 2 29.03 38.44 18.56
CA MET A 2 27.62 38.27 19.03
C MET A 2 26.55 38.45 17.96
N PHE A 3 26.68 39.45 17.06
CA PHE A 3 25.73 39.70 15.99
C PHE A 3 25.63 38.54 14.96
N ILE A 4 26.81 37.99 14.56
CA ILE A 4 26.87 36.83 13.64
C ILE A 4 26.27 35.60 14.30
N LEU A 5 26.53 35.37 15.59
CA LEU A 5 25.94 34.27 16.34
C LEU A 5 24.39 34.40 16.43
N ALA A 6 23.88 35.59 16.70
CA ALA A 6 22.47 35.85 16.76
C ALA A 6 21.76 35.57 15.41
N ILE A 7 22.39 36.00 14.29
CA ILE A 7 21.88 35.68 12.95
C ILE A 7 21.88 34.17 12.71
N ALA A 8 22.94 33.46 13.04
CA ALA A 8 23.04 32.01 12.85
C ALA A 8 21.99 31.24 13.66
N ILE A 9 21.74 31.65 14.91
CA ILE A 9 20.67 31.09 15.76
C ILE A 9 19.29 31.36 15.14
N GLY A 10 19.06 32.59 14.65
CA GLY A 10 17.80 32.95 14.00
C GLY A 10 17.52 32.12 12.74
N LEU A 11 18.53 31.92 11.89
CA LEU A 11 18.42 31.10 10.69
C LEU A 11 18.17 29.63 11.02
N LEU A 12 18.85 29.09 12.03
CA LEU A 12 18.62 27.72 12.50
C LEU A 12 17.20 27.55 13.06
N ALA A 13 16.73 28.49 13.87
CA ALA A 13 15.37 28.47 14.42
C ALA A 13 14.31 28.52 13.29
N LEU A 14 14.52 29.38 12.30
CA LEU A 14 13.65 29.46 11.12
C LEU A 14 13.64 28.14 10.33
N TYR A 15 14.82 27.54 10.08
CA TYR A 15 14.93 26.25 9.39
C TYR A 15 14.16 25.14 10.14
N LEU A 16 14.32 25.05 11.46
CA LEU A 16 13.61 24.07 12.29
C LEU A 16 12.09 24.30 12.27
N ALA A 17 11.65 25.55 12.33
CA ALA A 17 10.24 25.91 12.24
C ALA A 17 9.64 25.50 10.86
N ILE A 18 10.38 25.75 9.77
CA ILE A 18 9.97 25.32 8.42
C ILE A 18 9.88 23.78 8.38
N CYS A 19 10.88 23.07 8.87
CA CYS A 19 10.85 21.60 8.90
C CYS A 19 9.67 21.05 9.72
N ALA A 20 9.36 21.65 10.87
CA ALA A 20 8.21 21.27 11.68
C ALA A 20 6.88 21.50 10.96
N ALA A 21 6.72 22.62 10.24
CA ALA A 21 5.55 22.86 9.40
C ALA A 21 5.47 21.86 8.23
N LEU A 22 6.60 21.54 7.60
CA LEU A 22 6.68 20.56 6.53
C LEU A 22 6.31 19.15 6.99
N VAL A 23 6.60 18.75 8.23
CA VAL A 23 6.13 17.47 8.79
C VAL A 23 4.61 17.35 8.72
N VAL A 24 3.90 18.46 8.95
CA VAL A 24 2.43 18.48 8.81
C VAL A 24 2.02 18.42 7.34
N VAL A 25 2.64 19.22 6.48
CA VAL A 25 2.28 19.35 5.06
C VAL A 25 2.48 18.04 4.30
N VAL A 26 3.62 17.34 4.49
CA VAL A 26 3.92 16.10 3.76
C VAL A 26 2.99 14.94 4.10
N GLN A 27 2.24 15.05 5.19
CA GLN A 27 1.26 14.05 5.62
C GLN A 27 -0.17 14.38 5.15
N GLN A 28 -0.37 15.54 4.52
CA GLN A 28 -1.67 15.88 3.94
C GLN A 28 -1.86 15.16 2.62
N VAL A 29 -3.01 14.53 2.46
CA VAL A 29 -3.33 13.79 1.23
C VAL A 29 -4.10 14.67 0.28
N PRO A 30 -3.61 14.88 -0.96
CA PRO A 30 -4.40 15.53 -1.99
C PRO A 30 -5.54 14.60 -2.41
N ARG A 31 -6.78 15.03 -2.21
CA ARG A 31 -7.96 14.28 -2.68
C ARG A 31 -8.08 14.39 -4.18
N ARG A 32 -8.34 13.25 -4.81
CA ARG A 32 -8.62 13.16 -6.24
C ARG A 32 -9.99 12.53 -6.44
N PRO A 33 -10.76 12.98 -7.46
CA PRO A 33 -12.01 12.31 -7.83
C PRO A 33 -11.73 10.87 -8.26
N VAL A 34 -12.77 10.05 -8.23
CA VAL A 34 -12.71 8.68 -8.74
C VAL A 34 -13.01 8.73 -10.24
N ASP A 35 -11.98 8.54 -11.05
CA ASP A 35 -12.03 8.74 -12.50
C ASP A 35 -12.37 7.45 -13.26
N ASP A 36 -12.08 6.28 -12.68
CA ASP A 36 -12.30 4.97 -13.30
C ASP A 36 -13.26 4.13 -12.45
N ARG A 37 -14.12 3.33 -13.10
CA ARG A 37 -15.12 2.49 -12.44
C ARG A 37 -15.03 1.05 -12.94
N PRO A 38 -15.45 0.05 -12.12
CA PRO A 38 -15.57 -1.33 -12.58
C PRO A 38 -16.55 -1.45 -13.76
N ASP A 39 -16.13 -2.19 -14.79
CA ASP A 39 -16.86 -2.45 -16.03
C ASP A 39 -17.11 -3.96 -16.25
N TRP A 40 -17.04 -4.76 -15.20
CA TRP A 40 -17.29 -6.20 -15.18
C TRP A 40 -18.18 -6.58 -14.01
N GLY A 41 -18.94 -7.67 -14.16
CA GLY A 41 -19.73 -8.28 -13.10
C GLY A 41 -20.78 -7.35 -12.47
N ARG A 42 -21.32 -7.73 -11.33
CA ARG A 42 -22.30 -6.93 -10.57
C ARG A 42 -21.59 -6.08 -9.52
N VAL A 43 -21.68 -4.76 -9.66
CA VAL A 43 -21.05 -3.78 -8.78
C VAL A 43 -21.99 -3.38 -7.64
N GLU A 44 -21.53 -3.49 -6.42
CA GLU A 44 -22.12 -2.87 -5.22
C GLU A 44 -21.26 -1.69 -4.79
N ASP A 45 -21.79 -0.46 -4.82
CA ASP A 45 -21.14 0.74 -4.28
C ASP A 45 -21.67 0.99 -2.88
N THR A 46 -20.82 0.86 -1.88
CA THR A 46 -21.22 0.93 -0.46
C THR A 46 -20.14 1.61 0.40
N GLY A 47 -20.35 1.62 1.69
CA GLY A 47 -19.40 2.13 2.67
C GLY A 47 -19.41 1.32 3.95
N ILE A 48 -18.23 1.20 4.55
CA ILE A 48 -18.04 0.55 5.85
C ILE A 48 -17.47 1.52 6.86
N ARG A 49 -17.46 1.15 8.14
CA ARG A 49 -16.82 1.91 9.21
C ARG A 49 -15.39 1.42 9.43
N ALA A 50 -14.44 2.34 9.43
CA ALA A 50 -13.07 2.09 9.90
C ALA A 50 -13.05 2.00 11.44
N VAL A 51 -11.92 1.54 11.98
CA VAL A 51 -11.69 1.36 13.44
C VAL A 51 -12.01 2.59 14.29
N ASP A 52 -11.91 3.79 13.73
CA ASP A 52 -12.22 5.06 14.40
C ASP A 52 -13.63 5.60 14.06
N GLY A 53 -14.50 4.76 13.49
CA GLY A 53 -15.85 5.11 13.10
C GLY A 53 -15.99 5.93 11.82
N LYS A 54 -14.87 6.29 11.16
CA LYS A 54 -14.87 7.01 9.89
C LYS A 54 -15.37 6.10 8.76
N ARG A 55 -16.07 6.70 7.79
CA ARG A 55 -16.59 5.95 6.64
C ARG A 55 -15.50 5.74 5.60
N LEU A 56 -15.37 4.49 5.14
CA LEU A 56 -14.62 4.12 3.93
C LEU A 56 -15.61 3.85 2.81
N GLU A 57 -15.41 4.48 1.65
CA GLU A 57 -16.13 4.11 0.42
C GLU A 57 -15.48 2.88 -0.20
N LEU A 58 -16.28 1.97 -0.72
CA LEU A 58 -15.78 0.79 -1.41
C LEU A 58 -16.72 0.31 -2.53
N TRP A 59 -16.15 -0.41 -3.49
CA TRP A 59 -16.86 -1.26 -4.43
C TRP A 59 -16.60 -2.72 -4.08
N ARG A 60 -17.67 -3.49 -4.06
CA ARG A 60 -17.61 -4.94 -4.10
C ARG A 60 -18.15 -5.38 -5.46
N VAL A 61 -17.33 -6.05 -6.25
CA VAL A 61 -17.67 -6.49 -7.60
C VAL A 61 -17.71 -8.00 -7.63
N PHE A 62 -18.89 -8.55 -7.88
CA PHE A 62 -19.09 -9.99 -7.99
C PHE A 62 -18.86 -10.43 -9.42
N PRO A 63 -18.21 -11.57 -9.68
CA PRO A 63 -18.11 -12.15 -11.01
C PRO A 63 -19.48 -12.62 -11.53
N ASP A 64 -19.58 -12.88 -12.83
CA ASP A 64 -20.84 -13.35 -13.44
C ASP A 64 -21.22 -14.78 -13.04
N GLY A 65 -20.32 -15.53 -12.43
CA GLY A 65 -20.52 -16.90 -11.95
C GLY A 65 -20.13 -17.08 -10.47
N PRO A 66 -19.98 -18.34 -10.01
CA PRO A 66 -19.53 -18.61 -8.65
C PRO A 66 -18.18 -17.98 -8.36
N SER A 67 -18.04 -17.32 -7.22
CA SER A 67 -16.80 -16.68 -6.83
C SER A 67 -15.74 -17.69 -6.37
N ARG A 68 -14.52 -17.55 -6.89
CA ARG A 68 -13.33 -18.31 -6.47
C ARG A 68 -12.72 -17.83 -5.14
N GLY A 69 -13.26 -16.78 -4.54
CA GLY A 69 -12.79 -16.13 -3.34
C GLY A 69 -12.75 -14.61 -3.49
N VAL A 70 -12.25 -13.91 -2.50
CA VAL A 70 -12.23 -12.44 -2.45
C VAL A 70 -10.82 -11.90 -2.61
N VAL A 71 -10.66 -10.89 -3.48
CA VAL A 71 -9.43 -10.11 -3.64
C VAL A 71 -9.69 -8.68 -3.16
N VAL A 72 -8.93 -8.23 -2.16
CA VAL A 72 -8.95 -6.85 -1.66
C VAL A 72 -7.80 -6.07 -2.29
N LEU A 73 -8.11 -4.94 -2.92
CA LEU A 73 -7.13 -4.11 -3.62
C LEU A 73 -7.00 -2.73 -2.97
N VAL A 74 -5.76 -2.40 -2.60
CA VAL A 74 -5.40 -1.20 -1.84
C VAL A 74 -4.52 -0.27 -2.67
N HIS A 75 -4.99 0.95 -2.89
CA HIS A 75 -4.29 1.97 -3.67
C HIS A 75 -3.12 2.63 -2.93
N GLY A 76 -2.28 3.38 -3.65
CA GLY A 76 -1.18 4.17 -3.10
C GLY A 76 -1.60 5.58 -2.64
N TRP A 77 -0.62 6.31 -2.11
CA TRP A 77 -0.77 7.68 -1.60
C TRP A 77 -1.35 8.64 -2.65
N GLY A 78 -2.33 9.47 -2.24
CA GLY A 78 -2.96 10.46 -3.11
C GLY A 78 -3.75 9.85 -4.28
N ARG A 79 -4.11 8.57 -4.20
CA ARG A 79 -4.96 7.85 -5.16
C ARG A 79 -6.27 7.46 -4.49
N ASN A 80 -7.10 6.65 -5.14
CA ASN A 80 -8.37 6.17 -4.64
C ASN A 80 -8.70 4.80 -5.24
N ARG A 81 -9.86 4.25 -4.92
CA ARG A 81 -10.34 2.94 -5.41
C ARG A 81 -10.32 2.82 -6.95
N GLY A 82 -10.57 3.91 -7.70
CA GLY A 82 -10.53 3.91 -9.16
C GLY A 82 -9.17 3.50 -9.72
N ARG A 83 -8.07 3.87 -9.05
CA ARG A 83 -6.72 3.51 -9.48
C ARG A 83 -6.46 2.00 -9.52
N MET A 84 -7.24 1.21 -8.79
CA MET A 84 -7.10 -0.24 -8.73
C MET A 84 -7.96 -0.99 -9.74
N VAL A 85 -8.83 -0.32 -10.49
CA VAL A 85 -9.79 -0.92 -11.42
C VAL A 85 -9.11 -1.82 -12.46
N ASN A 86 -8.03 -1.37 -13.11
CA ASN A 86 -7.33 -2.18 -14.11
C ASN A 86 -6.75 -3.48 -13.54
N ARG A 87 -6.26 -3.44 -12.29
CA ARG A 87 -5.75 -4.62 -11.57
C ARG A 87 -6.87 -5.54 -11.16
N ALA A 88 -7.92 -4.98 -10.60
CA ALA A 88 -9.10 -5.72 -10.16
C ALA A 88 -9.83 -6.40 -11.33
N ARG A 89 -9.86 -5.77 -12.51
CA ARG A 89 -10.48 -6.34 -13.72
C ARG A 89 -9.88 -7.70 -14.09
N LEU A 90 -8.58 -7.91 -13.91
CA LEU A 90 -7.96 -9.21 -14.16
C LEU A 90 -8.51 -10.28 -13.22
N PHE A 91 -8.53 -10.00 -11.92
CA PHE A 91 -9.07 -10.94 -10.94
C PHE A 91 -10.58 -11.18 -11.15
N GLY A 92 -11.34 -10.12 -11.44
CA GLY A 92 -12.77 -10.26 -11.74
C GLY A 92 -13.04 -11.17 -12.93
N ARG A 93 -12.29 -11.01 -14.03
CA ARG A 93 -12.37 -11.89 -15.21
C ARG A 93 -11.93 -13.31 -14.95
N TRP A 94 -11.13 -13.55 -13.92
CA TRP A 94 -10.72 -14.88 -13.47
C TRP A 94 -11.67 -15.48 -12.43
N GLY A 95 -12.82 -14.86 -12.21
CA GLY A 95 -13.89 -15.35 -11.36
C GLY A 95 -13.74 -15.03 -9.87
N PHE A 96 -12.96 -14.03 -9.50
CA PHE A 96 -12.89 -13.58 -8.11
C PHE A 96 -13.86 -12.44 -7.83
N THR A 97 -14.43 -12.41 -6.64
CA THR A 97 -15.04 -11.19 -6.10
C THR A 97 -13.92 -10.20 -5.78
N THR A 98 -14.04 -8.95 -6.25
CA THR A 98 -13.03 -7.93 -5.99
C THR A 98 -13.59 -6.83 -5.08
N VAL A 99 -12.79 -6.40 -4.09
CA VAL A 99 -13.13 -5.31 -3.18
C VAL A 99 -12.08 -4.21 -3.34
N LEU A 100 -12.53 -3.05 -3.83
CA LEU A 100 -11.72 -1.87 -4.04
C LEU A 100 -12.22 -0.77 -3.11
N PHE A 101 -11.39 -0.26 -2.24
CA PHE A 101 -11.78 0.81 -1.33
C PHE A 101 -10.83 2.01 -1.42
N SER A 102 -11.32 3.19 -1.05
CA SER A 102 -10.48 4.36 -0.79
C SER A 102 -10.15 4.40 0.70
N ALA A 103 -8.86 4.44 1.03
CA ALA A 103 -8.43 4.62 2.41
C ALA A 103 -8.91 5.98 2.96
N ARG A 104 -8.94 6.16 4.29
CA ARG A 104 -9.24 7.46 4.91
C ARG A 104 -8.40 8.57 4.27
N ASP A 105 -8.92 9.78 4.22
CA ASP A 105 -8.35 10.96 3.52
C ASP A 105 -8.30 10.89 1.99
N HIS A 106 -8.63 9.75 1.36
CA HIS A 106 -8.62 9.54 -0.08
C HIS A 106 -10.03 9.41 -0.64
N GLY A 107 -10.20 9.72 -1.94
CA GLY A 107 -11.47 9.61 -2.64
C GLY A 107 -12.64 10.24 -1.87
N GLY A 108 -13.75 9.52 -1.75
CA GLY A 108 -14.94 9.89 -0.98
C GLY A 108 -14.97 9.39 0.47
N SER A 109 -13.89 8.75 0.95
CA SER A 109 -13.78 8.32 2.34
C SER A 109 -13.61 9.50 3.30
N ASP A 110 -14.01 9.33 4.57
CA ASP A 110 -13.94 10.39 5.56
C ASP A 110 -12.49 10.84 5.84
N ARG A 111 -12.34 12.07 6.33
CA ARG A 111 -11.05 12.63 6.70
C ARG A 111 -10.62 12.16 8.08
N ARG A 112 -9.36 11.76 8.19
CA ARG A 112 -8.67 11.38 9.43
C ARG A 112 -7.57 12.36 9.80
N TRP A 113 -7.02 13.05 8.77
CA TRP A 113 -5.80 13.84 8.82
C TRP A 113 -4.57 13.00 9.19
N PHE A 114 -3.43 13.26 8.59
CA PHE A 114 -2.17 12.55 8.84
C PHE A 114 -2.20 11.05 8.54
N MET A 115 -2.33 10.70 7.26
CA MET A 115 -2.21 9.32 6.78
C MET A 115 -0.77 8.82 6.82
N ASN A 116 -0.60 7.51 7.00
CA ASN A 116 0.67 6.79 6.92
C ASN A 116 0.38 5.30 6.69
N ALA A 117 1.43 4.47 6.52
CA ALA A 117 1.26 3.03 6.25
C ALA A 117 0.48 2.30 7.36
N LEU A 118 0.63 2.70 8.63
CA LEU A 118 -0.12 2.12 9.74
C LEU A 118 -1.62 2.41 9.61
N ARG A 119 -1.99 3.61 9.16
CA ARG A 119 -3.40 3.97 8.92
C ARG A 119 -3.98 3.24 7.72
N PHE A 120 -3.18 3.00 6.68
CA PHE A 120 -3.57 2.10 5.60
C PHE A 120 -3.84 0.68 6.11
N ALA A 121 -3.00 0.17 7.03
CA ALA A 121 -3.22 -1.16 7.63
C ALA A 121 -4.52 -1.22 8.44
N GLU A 122 -4.81 -0.22 9.26
CA GLU A 122 -6.09 -0.13 10.02
C GLU A 122 -7.32 -0.14 9.09
N ASP A 123 -7.23 0.56 7.94
CA ASP A 123 -8.31 0.56 6.95
C ASP A 123 -8.46 -0.82 6.29
N ILE A 124 -7.35 -1.48 5.97
CA ILE A 124 -7.34 -2.86 5.48
C ILE A 124 -7.97 -3.80 6.50
N GLU A 125 -7.56 -3.73 7.76
CA GLU A 125 -8.09 -4.53 8.87
C GLU A 125 -9.61 -4.38 8.99
N SER A 126 -10.13 -3.16 8.87
CA SER A 126 -11.58 -2.88 8.87
C SER A 126 -12.30 -3.52 7.68
N VAL A 127 -11.66 -3.55 6.50
CA VAL A 127 -12.20 -4.24 5.31
C VAL A 127 -12.17 -5.76 5.50
N LEU A 128 -11.08 -6.31 6.06
CA LEU A 128 -10.99 -7.73 6.38
C LEU A 128 -12.09 -8.16 7.36
N ASP A 129 -12.34 -7.36 8.40
CA ASP A 129 -13.39 -7.63 9.39
C ASP A 129 -14.79 -7.62 8.76
N TRP A 130 -15.04 -6.67 7.88
CA TRP A 130 -16.30 -6.59 7.14
C TRP A 130 -16.53 -7.79 6.19
N ILE A 131 -15.46 -8.31 5.56
CA ILE A 131 -15.55 -9.47 4.66
C ILE A 131 -15.80 -10.76 5.44
N GLY A 132 -15.13 -10.95 6.58
CA GLY A 132 -15.33 -12.08 7.48
C GLY A 132 -14.70 -13.41 7.05
N GLU A 133 -14.04 -13.48 5.90
CA GLU A 133 -13.35 -14.68 5.37
C GLU A 133 -11.92 -14.36 4.93
N PRO A 134 -11.01 -15.36 4.83
CA PRO A 134 -9.66 -15.14 4.34
C PRO A 134 -9.63 -14.69 2.89
N VAL A 135 -8.83 -13.65 2.59
CA VAL A 135 -8.76 -12.97 1.29
C VAL A 135 -7.41 -13.13 0.60
N ILE A 136 -7.37 -12.81 -0.68
CA ILE A 136 -6.16 -12.41 -1.38
C ILE A 136 -6.01 -10.89 -1.19
N LEU A 137 -4.86 -10.43 -0.70
CA LEU A 137 -4.63 -9.00 -0.47
C LEU A 137 -3.63 -8.46 -1.50
N TYR A 138 -4.00 -7.38 -2.17
CA TYR A 138 -3.17 -6.69 -3.14
C TYR A 138 -2.93 -5.25 -2.71
N GLY A 139 -1.67 -4.86 -2.46
CA GLY A 139 -1.29 -3.48 -2.11
C GLY A 139 -0.40 -2.84 -3.18
N HIS A 140 -0.66 -1.56 -3.50
CA HIS A 140 0.18 -0.76 -4.39
C HIS A 140 0.82 0.41 -3.65
N SER A 141 2.14 0.58 -3.75
CA SER A 141 2.89 1.73 -3.17
C SER A 141 2.65 1.87 -1.66
N ALA A 142 2.11 2.99 -1.16
CA ALA A 142 1.74 3.14 0.25
C ALA A 142 0.76 2.05 0.73
N GLY A 143 -0.13 1.58 -0.16
CA GLY A 143 -1.00 0.44 0.10
C GLY A 143 -0.24 -0.86 0.28
N SER A 144 0.92 -1.06 -0.37
CA SER A 144 1.78 -2.23 -0.13
C SER A 144 2.40 -2.20 1.27
N GLY A 145 2.78 -1.01 1.74
CA GLY A 145 3.24 -0.82 3.13
C GLY A 145 2.15 -1.16 4.15
N GLY A 146 0.91 -0.71 3.92
CA GLY A 146 -0.24 -1.09 4.75
C GLY A 146 -0.56 -2.58 4.69
N ALA A 147 -0.49 -3.18 3.49
CA ALA A 147 -0.77 -4.59 3.27
C ALA A 147 0.21 -5.51 4.03
N ILE A 148 1.50 -5.19 4.04
CA ILE A 148 2.50 -5.98 4.78
C ILE A 148 2.32 -5.87 6.30
N ILE A 149 1.91 -4.68 6.80
CA ILE A 149 1.56 -4.50 8.22
C ILE A 149 0.36 -5.36 8.58
N ALA A 150 -0.73 -5.30 7.81
CA ALA A 150 -1.93 -6.10 8.03
C ALA A 150 -1.63 -7.61 7.95
N ALA A 151 -0.83 -8.04 6.96
CA ALA A 151 -0.43 -9.43 6.77
C ALA A 151 0.42 -9.97 7.94
N SER A 152 1.31 -9.14 8.48
CA SER A 152 2.12 -9.54 9.65
C SER A 152 1.31 -9.68 10.94
N ARG A 153 0.19 -8.94 11.07
CA ARG A 153 -0.70 -8.96 12.24
C ARG A 153 -1.79 -10.02 12.15
N HIS A 154 -2.28 -10.29 10.93
CA HIS A 154 -3.43 -11.17 10.67
C HIS A 154 -3.10 -12.22 9.61
N PRO A 155 -2.05 -13.06 9.82
CA PRO A 155 -1.61 -14.01 8.80
C PRO A 155 -2.71 -15.01 8.39
N ASP A 156 -3.62 -15.38 9.30
CA ASP A 156 -4.70 -16.33 9.03
C ASP A 156 -5.87 -15.72 8.22
N ARG A 157 -5.90 -14.41 8.07
CA ARG A 157 -6.93 -13.68 7.29
C ARG A 157 -6.51 -13.44 5.84
N ILE A 158 -5.27 -13.76 5.47
CA ILE A 158 -4.71 -13.50 4.15
C ILE A 158 -4.13 -14.79 3.59
N ARG A 159 -4.68 -15.23 2.46
CA ARG A 159 -4.27 -16.46 1.77
C ARG A 159 -3.04 -16.24 0.87
N LEU A 160 -3.04 -15.14 0.13
CA LEU A 160 -1.95 -14.72 -0.76
C LEU A 160 -1.76 -13.21 -0.63
N LEU A 161 -0.52 -12.75 -0.74
CA LEU A 161 -0.16 -11.34 -0.66
C LEU A 161 0.52 -10.88 -1.94
N PHE A 162 -0.06 -9.88 -2.61
CA PHE A 162 0.53 -9.19 -3.75
C PHE A 162 0.99 -7.80 -3.33
N LEU A 163 2.24 -7.46 -3.61
CA LEU A 163 2.86 -6.18 -3.26
C LEU A 163 3.46 -5.54 -4.50
N GLU A 164 2.91 -4.43 -4.97
CA GLU A 164 3.37 -3.71 -6.15
C GLU A 164 3.96 -2.35 -5.81
N GLY A 165 5.06 -1.96 -6.49
CA GLY A 165 5.71 -0.67 -6.28
C GLY A 165 6.24 -0.51 -4.85
N VAL A 166 6.96 -1.51 -4.38
CA VAL A 166 7.33 -1.69 -2.97
C VAL A 166 8.58 -0.92 -2.54
N TYR A 167 8.78 -0.87 -1.24
CA TYR A 167 10.00 -0.40 -0.60
C TYR A 167 10.32 -1.28 0.62
N ALA A 168 11.61 -1.39 0.97
CA ALA A 168 12.06 -2.15 2.14
C ALA A 168 12.00 -1.33 3.43
N HIS A 169 12.50 -0.09 3.38
CA HIS A 169 12.63 0.79 4.55
C HIS A 169 11.85 2.09 4.35
N THR A 170 10.93 2.40 5.27
CA THR A 170 10.06 3.58 5.19
C THR A 170 10.84 4.88 5.10
N ARG A 171 11.94 5.02 5.88
CA ARG A 171 12.78 6.23 5.84
C ARG A 171 13.45 6.42 4.49
N ALA A 172 14.04 5.36 3.92
CA ALA A 172 14.70 5.41 2.62
C ALA A 172 13.70 5.74 1.51
N ALA A 173 12.51 5.12 1.54
CA ALA A 173 11.44 5.37 0.59
C ALA A 173 10.96 6.82 0.60
N LEU A 174 10.72 7.40 1.78
CA LEU A 174 10.29 8.80 1.89
C LEU A 174 11.39 9.76 1.43
N LEU A 175 12.64 9.49 1.78
CA LEU A 175 13.76 10.31 1.30
C LEU A 175 13.90 10.24 -0.23
N SER A 176 13.79 9.05 -0.81
CA SER A 176 13.78 8.84 -2.26
C SER A 176 12.63 9.59 -2.92
N LEU A 177 11.42 9.51 -2.36
CA LEU A 177 10.25 10.23 -2.85
C LEU A 177 10.42 11.74 -2.81
N TYR A 178 10.95 12.30 -1.71
CA TYR A 178 11.20 13.74 -1.58
C TYR A 178 12.24 14.22 -2.58
N THR A 179 13.30 13.43 -2.78
CA THR A 179 14.36 13.72 -3.75
C THR A 179 13.85 13.60 -5.19
N TRP A 180 12.95 12.64 -5.46
CA TRP A 180 12.29 12.48 -6.76
C TRP A 180 11.36 13.66 -7.09
N ILE A 181 10.60 14.17 -6.11
CA ILE A 181 9.74 15.36 -6.27
C ILE A 181 10.59 16.60 -6.55
N ASN A 182 11.60 16.83 -5.75
CA ASN A 182 12.57 17.91 -5.92
C ASN A 182 13.90 17.55 -5.22
N PRO A 183 15.01 17.43 -5.95
CA PRO A 183 16.30 17.05 -5.38
C PRO A 183 16.82 18.01 -4.30
N ALA A 184 16.62 19.31 -4.44
CA ALA A 184 17.02 20.30 -3.45
C ALA A 184 16.20 20.16 -2.16
N PHE A 185 14.86 20.02 -2.30
CA PHE A 185 13.97 19.75 -1.18
C PHE A 185 14.35 18.47 -0.44
N GLY A 186 14.54 17.36 -1.16
CA GLY A 186 14.89 16.07 -0.57
C GLY A 186 16.21 16.13 0.21
N ARG A 187 17.23 16.81 -0.34
CA ARG A 187 18.56 16.93 0.32
C ARG A 187 18.55 17.89 1.51
N LEU A 188 17.88 19.03 1.38
CA LEU A 188 17.92 20.10 2.38
C LEU A 188 16.97 19.84 3.55
N PHE A 189 15.72 19.45 3.27
CA PHE A 189 14.68 19.30 4.28
C PHE A 189 14.39 17.85 4.65
N GLY A 190 14.57 16.91 3.71
CA GLY A 190 14.21 15.50 3.89
C GLY A 190 14.77 14.87 5.17
N PRO A 191 16.09 14.94 5.46
CA PRO A 191 16.66 14.33 6.66
C PRO A 191 16.06 14.85 7.96
N MET A 192 15.83 16.16 8.06
CA MET A 192 15.26 16.79 9.26
C MET A 192 13.77 16.49 9.41
N ILE A 193 13.00 16.54 8.32
CA ILE A 193 11.59 16.15 8.32
C ILE A 193 11.44 14.71 8.83
N LEU A 194 12.25 13.78 8.30
CA LEU A 194 12.19 12.37 8.69
C LEU A 194 12.65 12.13 10.13
N TRP A 195 13.60 12.91 10.61
CA TRP A 195 14.03 12.86 12.01
C TRP A 195 12.90 13.34 12.93
N LEU A 196 12.29 14.49 12.64
CA LEU A 196 11.14 15.01 13.39
C LEU A 196 9.95 14.06 13.37
N MET A 197 9.60 13.51 12.18
CA MET A 197 8.55 12.51 12.05
C MET A 197 8.84 11.28 12.93
N ASN A 198 10.07 10.77 12.90
CA ASN A 198 10.43 9.62 13.71
C ASN A 198 10.34 9.91 15.22
N ALA A 199 10.69 11.13 15.64
CA ALA A 199 10.52 11.58 17.03
C ALA A 199 9.05 11.67 17.41
N VAL A 200 8.21 12.33 16.60
CA VAL A 200 6.74 12.44 16.81
C VAL A 200 6.07 11.07 16.89
N TYR A 201 6.46 10.15 16.04
CA TYR A 201 5.90 8.79 16.01
C TYR A 201 6.68 7.78 16.88
N ARG A 202 7.57 8.26 17.78
CA ARG A 202 8.29 7.43 18.75
C ARG A 202 8.98 6.20 18.13
N GLY A 203 9.62 6.38 16.99
CA GLY A 203 10.33 5.31 16.27
C GLY A 203 9.45 4.37 15.44
N ALA A 204 8.14 4.59 15.36
CA ALA A 204 7.22 3.72 14.62
C ALA A 204 7.61 3.58 13.12
N MET A 205 8.26 4.59 12.53
CA MET A 205 8.71 4.52 11.15
C MET A 205 9.68 3.34 10.91
N ALA A 206 10.57 3.06 11.84
CA ALA A 206 11.49 1.91 11.76
C ALA A 206 10.77 0.60 12.14
N ALA A 207 9.93 0.64 13.20
CA ALA A 207 9.20 -0.54 13.68
C ALA A 207 8.25 -1.12 12.62
N TYR A 208 7.62 -0.26 11.82
CA TYR A 208 6.67 -0.64 10.75
C TYR A 208 7.29 -0.55 9.34
N SER A 209 8.60 -0.60 9.22
CA SER A 209 9.25 -0.75 7.91
C SER A 209 8.98 -2.13 7.33
N PRO A 210 8.62 -2.24 6.04
CA PRO A 210 8.29 -3.51 5.41
C PRO A 210 9.31 -4.63 5.61
N ALA A 211 10.61 -4.34 5.43
CA ALA A 211 11.67 -5.35 5.63
C ALA A 211 11.74 -5.87 7.07
N ARG A 212 11.37 -5.08 8.07
CA ARG A 212 11.33 -5.52 9.47
C ARG A 212 10.14 -6.45 9.75
N LEU A 213 9.03 -6.26 9.03
CA LEU A 213 7.81 -7.05 9.20
C LEU A 213 7.77 -8.28 8.29
N ALA A 214 8.54 -8.28 7.20
CA ALA A 214 8.61 -9.37 6.23
C ALA A 214 8.81 -10.76 6.87
N PRO A 215 9.66 -10.95 7.90
CA PRO A 215 9.82 -12.25 8.55
C PRO A 215 8.56 -12.80 9.24
N ALA A 216 7.59 -11.93 9.59
CA ALA A 216 6.32 -12.33 10.20
C ALA A 216 5.23 -12.69 9.18
N VAL A 217 5.46 -12.43 7.89
CA VAL A 217 4.55 -12.79 6.80
C VAL A 217 4.68 -14.28 6.49
N ARG A 218 3.59 -15.02 6.61
CA ARG A 218 3.58 -16.50 6.52
C ARG A 218 2.97 -17.02 5.23
N MET A 219 2.10 -16.24 4.58
CA MET A 219 1.45 -16.65 3.34
C MET A 219 2.40 -16.47 2.14
N PRO A 220 2.12 -17.14 0.99
CA PRO A 220 2.85 -16.89 -0.24
C PRO A 220 2.75 -15.42 -0.67
N VAL A 221 3.87 -14.86 -1.13
CA VAL A 221 4.00 -13.45 -1.52
C VAL A 221 4.43 -13.34 -2.97
N MET A 222 3.78 -12.45 -3.73
CA MET A 222 4.28 -12.01 -5.02
C MET A 222 4.64 -10.52 -4.94
N VAL A 223 5.92 -10.21 -5.10
CA VAL A 223 6.43 -8.86 -5.25
C VAL A 223 6.45 -8.48 -6.72
N ILE A 224 5.88 -7.32 -7.05
CA ILE A 224 5.80 -6.77 -8.41
C ILE A 224 6.45 -5.39 -8.39
N HIS A 225 7.39 -5.14 -9.31
CA HIS A 225 8.09 -3.86 -9.33
C HIS A 225 8.46 -3.42 -10.74
N GLY A 226 8.32 -2.14 -11.02
CA GLY A 226 8.76 -1.58 -12.31
C GLY A 226 10.28 -1.46 -12.38
N GLU A 227 10.88 -1.94 -13.47
CA GLU A 227 12.32 -1.88 -13.69
C GLU A 227 12.85 -0.44 -13.69
N ALA A 228 12.08 0.48 -14.30
CA ALA A 228 12.39 1.90 -14.43
C ALA A 228 11.71 2.78 -13.36
N ASP A 229 11.34 2.20 -12.19
CA ASP A 229 10.76 2.96 -11.09
C ASP A 229 11.78 3.95 -10.50
N SER A 230 11.60 5.22 -10.84
CA SER A 230 12.46 6.32 -10.38
C SER A 230 12.09 6.85 -9.00
N ARG A 231 10.92 6.48 -8.45
CA ARG A 231 10.51 6.86 -7.10
C ARG A 231 11.09 5.93 -6.06
N PHE A 232 10.94 4.62 -6.33
CA PHE A 232 11.48 3.54 -5.52
C PHE A 232 12.35 2.66 -6.42
N PRO A 233 13.68 2.85 -6.43
CA PRO A 233 14.57 2.03 -7.24
C PRO A 233 14.35 0.53 -7.01
N VAL A 234 14.51 -0.29 -8.06
CA VAL A 234 14.30 -1.75 -8.01
C VAL A 234 15.12 -2.43 -6.90
N ALA A 235 16.21 -1.80 -6.48
CA ALA A 235 17.01 -2.26 -5.33
C ALA A 235 16.18 -2.36 -4.04
N PHE A 236 15.22 -1.45 -3.83
CA PHE A 236 14.31 -1.51 -2.66
C PHE A 236 13.42 -2.76 -2.69
N ALA A 237 12.96 -3.16 -3.89
CA ALA A 237 12.18 -4.38 -4.02
C ALA A 237 13.04 -5.62 -3.78
N ARG A 238 14.28 -5.66 -4.29
CA ARG A 238 15.23 -6.76 -4.04
C ARG A 238 15.54 -6.91 -2.55
N GLU A 239 15.76 -5.81 -1.86
CA GLU A 239 15.99 -5.77 -0.42
C GLU A 239 14.78 -6.29 0.38
N LEU A 240 13.56 -5.91 -0.02
CA LEU A 240 12.34 -6.42 0.60
C LEU A 240 12.16 -7.92 0.35
N VAL A 241 12.38 -8.39 -0.88
CA VAL A 241 12.31 -9.82 -1.23
C VAL A 241 13.25 -10.65 -0.36
N ALA A 242 14.48 -10.18 -0.18
CA ALA A 242 15.49 -10.83 0.65
C ALA A 242 15.15 -10.84 2.16
N ALA A 243 14.24 -9.99 2.60
CA ALA A 243 13.82 -9.92 4.01
C ALA A 243 12.71 -10.90 4.39
N PHE A 244 12.02 -11.52 3.43
CA PHE A 244 11.00 -12.53 3.74
C PHE A 244 11.67 -13.84 4.21
N SER A 245 11.12 -14.45 5.24
CA SER A 245 11.55 -15.76 5.74
C SER A 245 10.86 -16.94 5.05
N THR A 246 9.85 -16.70 4.24
CA THR A 246 9.15 -17.73 3.47
C THR A 246 9.88 -18.03 2.16
N GLU A 247 10.00 -19.29 1.80
CA GLU A 247 10.49 -19.71 0.48
C GLU A 247 9.47 -19.49 -0.65
N GLN A 248 8.24 -19.11 -0.30
CA GLN A 248 7.14 -18.92 -1.24
C GLN A 248 7.03 -17.48 -1.74
N VAL A 249 8.16 -16.86 -2.06
CA VAL A 249 8.22 -15.51 -2.61
C VAL A 249 8.50 -15.54 -4.11
N ALA A 250 7.55 -15.05 -4.91
CA ALA A 250 7.74 -14.78 -6.33
C ALA A 250 8.11 -13.31 -6.54
N PHE A 251 8.98 -13.02 -7.49
CA PHE A 251 9.37 -11.66 -7.82
C PHE A 251 9.25 -11.41 -9.32
N TYR A 252 8.35 -10.51 -9.71
CA TYR A 252 8.18 -10.04 -11.07
C TYR A 252 8.70 -8.61 -11.23
N ILE A 253 9.77 -8.45 -12.00
CA ILE A 253 10.28 -7.14 -12.44
C ILE A 253 9.64 -6.84 -13.79
N ALA A 254 8.80 -5.81 -13.83
CA ALA A 254 8.09 -5.38 -15.04
C ALA A 254 9.03 -4.58 -15.95
N PRO A 255 9.41 -5.12 -17.14
CA PRO A 255 10.42 -4.49 -18.00
C PRO A 255 9.99 -3.08 -18.45
N GLY A 256 10.88 -2.10 -18.29
CA GLY A 256 10.67 -0.70 -18.69
C GLY A 256 9.57 0.05 -17.96
N ALA A 257 8.85 -0.59 -17.04
CA ALA A 257 7.75 0.02 -16.30
C ALA A 257 8.25 0.98 -15.23
N GLY A 258 7.54 2.10 -15.05
CA GLY A 258 7.71 3.03 -13.94
C GLY A 258 6.96 2.56 -12.68
N HIS A 259 6.81 3.47 -11.71
CA HIS A 259 6.22 3.18 -10.39
C HIS A 259 4.80 2.61 -10.41
N SER A 260 4.01 2.92 -11.43
CA SER A 260 2.58 2.56 -11.48
C SER A 260 2.19 1.82 -12.77
N ASP A 261 3.15 1.47 -13.59
CA ASP A 261 2.91 1.02 -14.97
C ASP A 261 3.14 -0.49 -15.15
N SER A 262 3.48 -1.22 -14.08
CA SER A 262 3.68 -2.67 -14.13
C SER A 262 2.46 -3.40 -14.71
N SER A 263 1.24 -2.94 -14.36
CA SER A 263 -0.02 -3.58 -14.78
C SER A 263 -0.34 -3.48 -16.26
N VAL A 264 0.38 -2.68 -17.03
CA VAL A 264 0.20 -2.56 -18.50
C VAL A 264 1.28 -3.28 -19.28
N THR A 265 2.25 -3.91 -18.61
CA THR A 265 3.29 -4.71 -19.29
C THR A 265 2.75 -6.08 -19.71
N PRO A 266 3.18 -6.63 -20.86
CA PRO A 266 2.65 -7.89 -21.39
C PRO A 266 2.81 -9.09 -20.44
N GLY A 267 3.90 -9.13 -19.65
CA GLY A 267 4.20 -10.22 -18.71
C GLY A 267 3.41 -10.15 -17.38
N TYR A 268 2.74 -9.04 -17.08
CA TYR A 268 2.10 -8.83 -15.78
C TYR A 268 0.96 -9.82 -15.51
N ALA A 269 -0.02 -9.91 -16.41
CA ALA A 269 -1.16 -10.80 -16.23
C ALA A 269 -0.75 -12.29 -16.24
N PRO A 270 0.12 -12.78 -17.15
CA PRO A 270 0.64 -14.14 -17.09
C PRO A 270 1.35 -14.47 -15.78
N ALA A 271 2.21 -13.59 -15.28
CA ALA A 271 2.96 -13.83 -14.03
C ALA A 271 2.02 -13.94 -12.80
N ILE A 272 1.02 -13.07 -12.70
CA ILE A 272 0.01 -13.15 -11.63
C ILE A 272 -0.82 -14.44 -11.77
N ARG A 273 -1.23 -14.79 -12.99
CA ARG A 273 -2.03 -15.98 -13.24
C ARG A 273 -1.27 -17.24 -12.85
N GLN A 274 -0.02 -17.37 -13.26
CA GLN A 274 0.83 -18.48 -12.89
C GLN A 274 0.96 -18.58 -11.37
N PHE A 275 1.28 -17.50 -10.68
CA PHE A 275 1.40 -17.49 -9.21
C PHE A 275 0.10 -17.90 -8.52
N LEU A 276 -1.07 -17.46 -9.01
CA LEU A 276 -2.37 -17.86 -8.49
C LEU A 276 -2.61 -19.36 -8.68
N ASP A 277 -2.38 -19.87 -9.89
CA ASP A 277 -2.67 -21.25 -10.23
C ASP A 277 -1.72 -22.19 -9.43
N ASP A 278 -0.43 -21.84 -9.30
CA ASP A 278 0.54 -22.62 -8.51
C ASP A 278 0.21 -22.67 -7.01
N ARG A 279 -0.50 -21.67 -6.46
CA ARG A 279 -0.73 -21.54 -5.01
C ARG A 279 -2.16 -21.77 -4.56
N LEU A 280 -3.13 -21.75 -5.46
CA LEU A 280 -4.53 -22.00 -5.12
C LEU A 280 -4.97 -23.45 -5.35
N ILE A 281 -4.17 -24.26 -6.06
CA ILE A 281 -4.45 -25.69 -6.25
C ILE A 281 -4.32 -26.46 -4.91
N ASP A 282 -3.37 -26.08 -4.07
CA ASP A 282 -3.08 -26.75 -2.80
C ASP A 282 -3.92 -26.26 -1.60
N ALA A 283 -4.78 -25.26 -1.79
CA ALA A 283 -5.63 -24.72 -0.72
C ALA A 283 -7.11 -24.92 -1.04
N PRO A 284 -7.74 -26.00 -0.54
CA PRO A 284 -9.20 -26.15 -0.69
C PRO A 284 -9.90 -24.93 -0.10
N LEU A 285 -10.89 -24.41 -0.83
CA LEU A 285 -11.76 -23.34 -0.35
C LEU A 285 -12.33 -23.78 1.02
N PRO A 286 -12.29 -22.96 2.07
CA PRO A 286 -12.95 -23.30 3.32
C PRO A 286 -14.43 -23.56 3.02
N MET A 287 -14.89 -24.79 3.33
CA MET A 287 -16.31 -25.11 3.24
C MET A 287 -17.06 -24.14 4.15
N LYS A 288 -18.06 -23.43 3.61
CA LYS A 288 -19.00 -22.68 4.42
C LYS A 288 -19.50 -23.61 5.54
N LYS A 289 -19.19 -23.30 6.79
CA LYS A 289 -19.95 -23.87 7.90
C LYS A 289 -21.39 -23.42 7.68
N SER A 290 -22.23 -24.34 7.26
CA SER A 290 -23.69 -24.13 7.26
C SER A 290 -24.06 -23.74 8.68
N ALA A 291 -24.59 -22.52 8.86
CA ALA A 291 -25.29 -22.17 10.07
C ALA A 291 -26.47 -23.13 10.21
N LEU A 292 -26.37 -24.03 11.19
CA LEU A 292 -27.51 -24.70 11.81
C LEU A 292 -28.14 -23.77 12.82
#